data_a2e6926cd8b562d7cd92fd7f651a9a6f
#
_entry.id   a2e6926cd8b562d7cd92fd7f651a9a6f
#
_cell.length_a   1.000
_cell.length_b   1.000
_cell.length_c   1.000
_cell.angle_alpha   90.00
_cell.angle_beta   90.00
_cell.angle_gamma   90.00
#
_symmetry.space_group_name_H-M   'P 1'
#
loop_
_entity.id
_entity.type
_entity.pdbx_description
1 polymer ?
#
loop_
_entity_poly.entity_id
_entity_poly.type
_entity_poly.pdbx_seq_one_letter_code
_entity_poly.pdbx_strand_id
1 'polypeptide(L)'
;KEKFRAQLGASINPTDTYNETTGHDPYRSKVINWSPQAMLNYEFNDNTNIRFFYWGRSSQPSTSQLLPVPDNSNPLNISLGNPNLNPYFNHSIRGNFGYTNKKTFTSVHARFGAGLVDNAITNAQWYDKAGVQYSIPVNGPGNGNVDLRVMVNSPFGKSGFSIFSMTYGRYNQSTSFIGTN
;
A
#
# COMPACT_ATOMS: atom_id res chain seq x y z
N LYS A 1 -4.07 -0.64 35.86
CA LYS A 1 -4.46 -0.53 34.44
C LYS A 1 -3.20 -0.65 33.59
N GLU A 2 -3.17 -1.63 32.68
CA GLU A 2 -2.02 -1.81 31.79
C GLU A 2 -1.95 -0.60 30.84
N LYS A 3 -0.86 0.16 30.92
CA LYS A 3 -0.63 1.32 30.07
C LYS A 3 -0.05 0.96 28.69
N PHE A 4 0.51 -0.24 28.58
CA PHE A 4 1.18 -0.72 27.38
C PHE A 4 0.65 -2.09 26.96
N ARG A 5 0.32 -2.21 25.67
CA ARG A 5 -0.03 -3.49 25.07
C ARG A 5 0.68 -3.62 23.72
N ALA A 6 1.38 -4.74 23.55
CA ALA A 6 2.01 -5.11 22.29
C ALA A 6 1.47 -6.46 21.81
N GLN A 7 1.25 -6.59 20.52
CA GLN A 7 0.87 -7.85 19.88
C GLN A 7 1.70 -8.02 18.62
N LEU A 8 2.22 -9.21 18.43
CA LEU A 8 2.94 -9.62 17.22
C LEU A 8 2.25 -10.84 16.64
N GLY A 9 2.17 -10.92 15.35
CA GLY A 9 1.60 -12.04 14.63
C GLY A 9 2.22 -12.17 13.24
N ALA A 10 2.11 -13.37 12.68
CA ALA A 10 2.44 -13.62 11.29
C ALA A 10 1.51 -14.70 10.75
N SER A 11 1.15 -14.60 9.47
CA SER A 11 0.50 -15.66 8.73
C SER A 11 1.35 -16.10 7.55
N ILE A 12 1.30 -17.39 7.28
CA ILE A 12 2.01 -18.03 6.15
C ILE A 12 0.94 -18.71 5.30
N ASN A 13 0.92 -18.39 4.01
CA ASN A 13 -0.04 -18.93 3.07
C ASN A 13 0.69 -19.52 1.84
N PRO A 14 0.93 -20.82 1.81
CA PRO A 14 1.44 -21.50 0.64
C PRO A 14 0.42 -21.42 -0.50
N THR A 15 0.84 -21.01 -1.68
CA THR A 15 0.01 -20.89 -2.88
C THR A 15 0.64 -21.72 -4.00
N ASP A 16 -0.14 -22.61 -4.59
CA ASP A 16 0.23 -23.36 -5.79
C ASP A 16 -0.68 -22.88 -6.93
N THR A 17 -0.11 -22.23 -7.91
CA THR A 17 -0.82 -21.69 -9.07
C THR A 17 -0.45 -22.52 -10.30
N TYR A 18 -1.46 -23.05 -10.98
CA TYR A 18 -1.32 -23.76 -12.25
C TYR A 18 -2.17 -23.07 -13.31
N ASN A 19 -1.56 -22.74 -14.44
CA ASN A 19 -2.26 -22.16 -15.58
C ASN A 19 -1.86 -22.91 -16.85
N GLU A 20 -2.87 -23.27 -17.63
CA GLU A 20 -2.71 -23.88 -18.93
C GLU A 20 -3.42 -23.02 -19.99
N THR A 21 -2.70 -22.66 -21.03
CA THR A 21 -3.22 -21.87 -22.15
C THR A 21 -2.89 -22.58 -23.43
N THR A 22 -3.88 -22.76 -24.31
CA THR A 22 -3.71 -23.46 -25.60
C THR A 22 -2.59 -22.81 -26.41
N GLY A 23 -1.61 -23.64 -26.84
CA GLY A 23 -0.45 -23.20 -27.64
C GLY A 23 0.73 -22.61 -26.84
N HIS A 24 0.70 -22.70 -25.51
CA HIS A 24 1.78 -22.25 -24.64
C HIS A 24 2.08 -23.32 -23.60
N ASP A 25 3.32 -23.38 -23.15
CA ASP A 25 3.71 -24.27 -22.06
C ASP A 25 2.94 -23.95 -20.79
N PRO A 26 2.49 -24.97 -20.02
CA PRO A 26 1.77 -24.73 -18.78
C PRO A 26 2.68 -24.03 -17.75
N TYR A 27 2.15 -23.00 -17.14
CA TYR A 27 2.84 -22.26 -16.08
C TYR A 27 2.42 -22.80 -14.71
N ARG A 28 3.40 -23.20 -13.91
CA ARG A 28 3.19 -23.58 -12.51
C ARG A 28 4.10 -22.80 -11.59
N SER A 29 3.52 -22.21 -10.55
CA SER A 29 4.27 -21.47 -9.52
C SER A 29 3.85 -21.92 -8.13
N LYS A 30 4.83 -22.31 -7.32
CA LYS A 30 4.65 -22.59 -5.89
C LYS A 30 5.36 -21.52 -5.10
N VAL A 31 4.61 -20.77 -4.32
CA VAL A 31 5.13 -19.65 -3.54
C VAL A 31 4.59 -19.70 -2.12
N ILE A 32 5.38 -19.20 -1.20
CA ILE A 32 4.96 -19.00 0.18
C ILE A 32 4.74 -17.50 0.37
N ASN A 33 3.47 -17.12 0.53
CA ASN A 33 3.10 -15.78 0.91
C ASN A 33 3.14 -15.67 2.43
N TRP A 34 3.73 -14.61 2.94
CA TRP A 34 3.79 -14.34 4.37
C TRP A 34 3.32 -12.93 4.69
N SER A 35 2.71 -12.78 5.86
CA SER A 35 2.09 -11.53 6.27
C SER A 35 2.36 -11.28 7.75
N PRO A 36 3.44 -10.57 8.10
CA PRO A 36 3.73 -10.16 9.47
C PRO A 36 2.82 -9.01 9.88
N GLN A 37 2.49 -8.97 11.17
CA GLN A 37 1.71 -7.91 11.76
C GLN A 37 2.20 -7.55 13.16
N ALA A 38 2.09 -6.29 13.50
CA ALA A 38 2.41 -5.79 14.83
C ALA A 38 1.41 -4.71 15.25
N MET A 39 1.04 -4.72 16.51
CA MET A 39 0.23 -3.68 17.13
C MET A 39 0.91 -3.22 18.41
N LEU A 40 1.00 -1.91 18.59
CA LEU A 40 1.43 -1.27 19.82
C LEU A 40 0.35 -0.29 20.27
N ASN A 41 -0.07 -0.38 21.51
CA ASN A 41 -0.99 0.57 22.13
C ASN A 41 -0.38 1.07 23.43
N TYR A 42 -0.32 2.38 23.59
CA TYR A 42 0.18 3.02 24.79
C TYR A 42 -0.78 4.09 25.30
N GLU A 43 -1.21 3.95 26.54
CA GLU A 43 -2.04 4.92 27.25
C GLU A 43 -1.16 5.76 28.17
N PHE A 44 -0.86 7.02 27.79
CA PHE A 44 -0.10 7.94 28.63
C PHE A 44 -0.85 8.24 29.92
N ASN A 45 -2.16 8.48 29.78
CA ASN A 45 -3.11 8.73 30.85
C ASN A 45 -4.53 8.48 30.32
N ASP A 46 -5.56 8.72 31.16
CA ASP A 46 -6.98 8.52 30.81
C ASP A 46 -7.50 9.45 29.68
N ASN A 47 -6.71 10.42 29.27
CA ASN A 47 -7.06 11.42 28.27
C ASN A 47 -6.23 11.29 26.98
N THR A 48 -5.12 10.52 27.00
CA THR A 48 -4.15 10.51 25.92
C THR A 48 -3.70 9.08 25.61
N ASN A 49 -3.87 8.66 24.38
CA ASN A 49 -3.39 7.39 23.90
C ASN A 49 -2.72 7.50 22.53
N ILE A 50 -1.86 6.53 22.23
CA ILE A 50 -1.26 6.35 20.92
C ILE A 50 -1.35 4.87 20.55
N ARG A 51 -1.64 4.59 19.28
CA ARG A 51 -1.73 3.24 18.75
C ARG A 51 -1.05 3.16 17.40
N PHE A 52 -0.18 2.16 17.24
CA PHE A 52 0.47 1.85 15.99
C PHE A 52 0.08 0.46 15.51
N PHE A 53 -0.12 0.34 14.21
CA PHE A 53 -0.32 -0.91 13.50
C PHE A 53 0.68 -0.98 12.36
N TYR A 54 1.31 -2.12 12.24
CA TYR A 54 2.07 -2.51 11.09
C TYR A 54 1.50 -3.81 10.53
N TRP A 55 1.37 -3.89 9.24
CA TRP A 55 1.14 -5.14 8.53
C TRP A 55 1.94 -5.16 7.24
N GLY A 56 2.57 -6.30 6.99
CA GLY A 56 3.26 -6.62 5.76
C GLY A 56 2.47 -7.69 4.98
N ARG A 57 2.58 -7.69 3.68
CA ARG A 57 2.01 -8.72 2.83
C ARG A 57 2.86 -8.96 1.60
N SER A 58 3.31 -10.21 1.43
CA SER A 58 3.85 -10.71 0.18
C SER A 58 2.73 -10.86 -0.85
N SER A 59 2.98 -10.49 -2.09
CA SER A 59 2.04 -10.59 -3.21
C SER A 59 2.75 -11.06 -4.46
N GLN A 60 2.03 -11.83 -5.28
CA GLN A 60 2.54 -12.40 -6.52
C GLN A 60 2.10 -11.55 -7.71
N PRO A 61 2.88 -11.55 -8.82
CA PRO A 61 2.40 -11.06 -10.10
C PRO A 61 1.13 -11.79 -10.53
N SER A 62 0.25 -11.12 -11.25
CA SER A 62 -0.93 -11.77 -11.83
C SER A 62 -0.53 -12.67 -12.98
N THR A 63 -1.37 -13.66 -13.28
CA THR A 63 -1.16 -14.56 -14.42
C THR A 63 -1.03 -13.80 -15.74
N SER A 64 -1.85 -12.79 -15.96
CA SER A 64 -1.78 -11.94 -17.16
C SER A 64 -0.48 -11.18 -17.30
N GLN A 65 0.16 -10.82 -16.18
CA GLN A 65 1.46 -10.16 -16.18
C GLN A 65 2.61 -11.14 -16.49
N LEU A 66 2.44 -12.41 -16.16
CA LEU A 66 3.47 -13.46 -16.35
C LEU A 66 3.42 -14.10 -17.72
N LEU A 67 2.22 -14.22 -18.33
CA LEU A 67 2.07 -14.88 -19.63
C LEU A 67 2.68 -14.03 -20.76
N PRO A 68 3.66 -14.56 -21.52
CA PRO A 68 4.32 -13.84 -22.60
C PRO A 68 3.44 -13.78 -23.88
N VAL A 69 2.14 -13.55 -23.71
CA VAL A 69 1.17 -13.44 -24.80
C VAL A 69 0.89 -11.96 -25.03
N PRO A 70 1.19 -11.41 -26.22
CA PRO A 70 0.84 -10.03 -26.54
C PRO A 70 -0.67 -9.82 -26.54
N ASP A 71 -1.14 -8.84 -25.79
CA ASP A 71 -2.49 -8.30 -25.95
C ASP A 71 -2.45 -7.18 -26.99
N ASN A 72 -2.96 -7.49 -28.17
CA ASN A 72 -3.05 -6.59 -29.32
C ASN A 72 -4.50 -6.19 -29.64
N SER A 73 -5.40 -6.26 -28.69
CA SER A 73 -6.81 -5.85 -28.83
C SER A 73 -6.91 -4.39 -29.29
N ASN A 74 -5.92 -3.57 -28.90
CA ASN A 74 -5.72 -2.23 -29.43
C ASN A 74 -4.40 -2.20 -30.23
N PRO A 75 -4.47 -2.08 -31.59
CA PRO A 75 -3.28 -2.10 -32.43
C PRO A 75 -2.27 -0.98 -32.17
N LEU A 76 -2.70 0.11 -31.50
CA LEU A 76 -1.83 1.26 -31.14
C LEU A 76 -1.25 1.14 -29.73
N ASN A 77 -1.66 0.13 -28.95
CA ASN A 77 -1.19 -0.07 -27.58
C ASN A 77 -1.12 -1.58 -27.30
N ILE A 78 0.06 -2.12 -27.39
CA ILE A 78 0.34 -3.56 -27.25
C ILE A 78 0.92 -3.79 -25.85
N SER A 79 0.23 -4.64 -25.06
CA SER A 79 0.70 -5.07 -23.76
C SER A 79 1.37 -6.43 -23.85
N LEU A 80 2.56 -6.53 -23.26
CA LEU A 80 3.35 -7.77 -23.19
C LEU A 80 3.36 -8.30 -21.77
N GLY A 81 3.39 -9.63 -21.61
CA GLY A 81 3.67 -10.22 -20.31
C GLY A 81 5.16 -10.44 -20.09
N ASN A 82 5.56 -10.60 -18.83
CA ASN A 82 6.94 -10.85 -18.41
C ASN A 82 7.01 -12.03 -17.44
N PRO A 83 7.45 -13.21 -17.89
CA PRO A 83 7.57 -14.40 -17.03
C PRO A 83 8.65 -14.26 -15.94
N ASN A 84 9.54 -13.29 -16.05
CA ASN A 84 10.64 -13.05 -15.10
C ASN A 84 10.27 -12.13 -13.94
N LEU A 85 8.98 -11.80 -13.78
CA LEU A 85 8.54 -10.99 -12.65
C LEU A 85 8.72 -11.73 -11.33
N ASN A 86 9.25 -11.00 -10.35
CA ASN A 86 9.37 -11.46 -8.98
C ASN A 86 8.22 -10.98 -8.12
N PRO A 87 7.92 -11.67 -7.02
CA PRO A 87 7.00 -11.20 -6.01
C PRO A 87 7.39 -9.82 -5.46
N TYR A 88 6.40 -9.09 -5.00
CA TYR A 88 6.56 -7.80 -4.34
C TYR A 88 6.04 -7.84 -2.92
N PHE A 89 6.50 -6.93 -2.07
CA PHE A 89 6.09 -6.89 -0.68
C PHE A 89 5.48 -5.53 -0.33
N ASN A 90 4.29 -5.56 0.26
CA ASN A 90 3.59 -4.37 0.72
C ASN A 90 3.80 -4.18 2.21
N HIS A 91 4.30 -3.03 2.61
CA HIS A 91 4.37 -2.57 3.99
C HIS A 91 3.29 -1.52 4.22
N SER A 92 2.58 -1.64 5.33
CA SER A 92 1.63 -0.64 5.76
C SER A 92 1.80 -0.32 7.23
N ILE A 93 1.89 0.96 7.54
CA ILE A 93 1.97 1.47 8.92
C ILE A 93 0.80 2.42 9.12
N ARG A 94 0.13 2.31 10.26
CA ARG A 94 -0.87 3.28 10.72
C ARG A 94 -0.60 3.67 12.16
N GLY A 95 -0.59 4.98 12.39
CA GLY A 95 -0.55 5.56 13.72
C GLY A 95 -1.86 6.31 14.01
N ASN A 96 -2.34 6.20 15.23
CA ASN A 96 -3.48 6.99 15.72
C ASN A 96 -3.09 7.58 17.06
N PHE A 97 -3.23 8.89 17.18
CA PHE A 97 -3.08 9.64 18.41
C PHE A 97 -4.44 10.20 18.81
N GLY A 98 -4.80 10.03 20.06
CA GLY A 98 -6.02 10.59 20.63
C GLY A 98 -5.73 11.34 21.91
N TYR A 99 -6.22 12.56 21.99
CA TYR A 99 -6.26 13.37 23.20
C TYR A 99 -7.66 13.92 23.41
N THR A 100 -8.19 13.81 24.63
CA THR A 100 -9.47 14.40 25.00
C THR A 100 -9.41 14.98 26.41
N ASN A 101 -9.56 16.29 26.52
CA ASN A 101 -9.69 16.96 27.81
C ASN A 101 -11.15 16.87 28.28
N LYS A 102 -11.41 16.07 29.31
CA LYS A 102 -12.76 15.84 29.86
C LYS A 102 -13.37 17.08 30.55
N LYS A 103 -12.55 18.06 30.92
CA LYS A 103 -13.03 19.31 31.56
C LYS A 103 -13.45 20.36 30.56
N THR A 104 -12.69 20.50 29.48
CA THR A 104 -12.93 21.50 28.43
C THR A 104 -13.63 20.91 27.21
N PHE A 105 -13.78 19.58 27.12
CA PHE A 105 -14.27 18.84 25.96
C PHE A 105 -13.47 19.09 24.68
N THR A 106 -12.26 19.62 24.82
CA THR A 106 -11.33 19.76 23.71
C THR A 106 -10.78 18.39 23.32
N SER A 107 -10.82 18.05 22.05
CA SER A 107 -10.24 16.82 21.54
C SER A 107 -9.32 17.08 20.36
N VAL A 108 -8.24 16.29 20.30
CA VAL A 108 -7.29 16.26 19.20
C VAL A 108 -7.12 14.80 18.76
N HIS A 109 -7.36 14.54 17.50
CA HIS A 109 -7.12 13.24 16.88
C HIS A 109 -6.18 13.40 15.70
N ALA A 110 -5.05 12.73 15.76
CA ALA A 110 -4.14 12.65 14.63
C ALA A 110 -4.07 11.21 14.11
N ARG A 111 -4.10 11.06 12.79
CA ARG A 111 -3.93 9.79 12.10
C ARG A 111 -2.81 9.93 11.09
N PHE A 112 -1.86 9.02 11.17
CA PHE A 112 -0.76 8.88 10.26
C PHE A 112 -0.88 7.56 9.51
N GLY A 113 -0.63 7.58 8.20
CA GLY A 113 -0.53 6.40 7.36
C GLY A 113 0.75 6.43 6.54
N ALA A 114 1.41 5.29 6.38
CA ALA A 114 2.49 5.11 5.44
C ALA A 114 2.37 3.75 4.76
N GLY A 115 2.58 3.73 3.45
CA GLY A 115 2.66 2.52 2.64
C GLY A 115 3.95 2.53 1.83
N LEU A 116 4.59 1.37 1.74
CA LEU A 116 5.76 1.13 0.90
C LEU A 116 5.56 -0.21 0.18
N VAL A 117 5.87 -0.26 -1.09
CA VAL A 117 5.84 -1.48 -1.89
C VAL A 117 7.25 -1.76 -2.38
N ASP A 118 7.91 -2.73 -1.78
CA ASP A 118 9.21 -3.19 -2.21
C ASP A 118 9.10 -4.04 -3.47
N ASN A 119 10.03 -3.87 -4.39
CA ASN A 119 10.07 -4.59 -5.66
C ASN A 119 8.76 -4.43 -6.47
N ALA A 120 8.19 -3.22 -6.46
CA ALA A 120 6.90 -2.91 -7.06
C ALA A 120 6.88 -3.27 -8.55
N ILE A 121 5.79 -3.91 -8.99
CA ILE A 121 5.57 -4.13 -10.41
C ILE A 121 5.04 -2.84 -11.02
N THR A 122 5.76 -2.33 -12.01
CA THR A 122 5.41 -1.14 -12.78
C THR A 122 5.54 -1.43 -14.27
N ASN A 123 5.01 -0.57 -15.12
CA ASN A 123 5.12 -0.75 -16.56
C ASN A 123 6.31 0.02 -17.13
N ALA A 124 7.14 -0.68 -17.92
CA ALA A 124 8.06 -0.06 -18.83
C ALA A 124 7.36 0.13 -20.18
N GLN A 125 7.45 1.32 -20.74
CA GLN A 125 6.75 1.71 -21.97
C GLN A 125 7.74 2.28 -22.97
N TRP A 126 7.51 1.97 -24.26
CA TRP A 126 8.25 2.56 -25.37
C TRP A 126 7.37 2.64 -26.62
N TYR A 127 7.81 3.41 -27.60
CA TYR A 127 7.13 3.57 -28.88
C TYR A 127 8.01 3.01 -29.99
N ASP A 128 7.39 2.36 -30.95
CA ASP A 128 8.09 2.00 -32.18
C ASP A 128 8.11 3.16 -33.21
N LYS A 129 8.76 2.93 -34.35
CA LYS A 129 8.85 3.94 -35.41
C LYS A 129 7.51 4.25 -36.08
N ALA A 130 6.51 3.42 -35.93
CA ALA A 130 5.15 3.62 -36.43
C ALA A 130 4.24 4.34 -35.42
N GLY A 131 4.77 4.64 -34.21
CA GLY A 131 4.01 5.29 -33.14
C GLY A 131 3.15 4.33 -32.30
N VAL A 132 3.33 3.02 -32.46
CA VAL A 132 2.67 2.04 -31.62
C VAL A 132 3.33 2.01 -30.25
N GLN A 133 2.53 2.11 -29.21
CA GLN A 133 2.97 2.01 -27.82
C GLN A 133 3.07 0.53 -27.41
N TYR A 134 4.19 0.18 -26.84
CA TYR A 134 4.39 -1.10 -26.16
C TYR A 134 4.53 -0.89 -24.67
N SER A 135 4.00 -1.82 -23.89
CA SER A 135 4.16 -1.86 -22.43
C SER A 135 4.50 -3.26 -21.94
N ILE A 136 5.42 -3.36 -20.99
CA ILE A 136 5.79 -4.60 -20.32
C ILE A 136 5.88 -4.37 -18.81
N PRO A 137 5.30 -5.25 -17.97
CA PRO A 137 5.48 -5.15 -16.54
C PRO A 137 6.90 -5.55 -16.15
N VAL A 138 7.52 -4.76 -15.27
CA VAL A 138 8.86 -4.98 -14.74
C VAL A 138 8.87 -4.74 -13.24
N ASN A 139 9.75 -5.40 -12.50
CA ASN A 139 10.01 -5.03 -11.13
C ASN A 139 10.88 -3.78 -11.11
N GLY A 140 10.45 -2.78 -10.36
CA GLY A 140 11.12 -1.49 -10.23
C GLY A 140 11.44 -1.15 -8.78
N PRO A 141 12.06 0.02 -8.55
CA PRO A 141 12.21 0.55 -7.21
C PRO A 141 10.85 0.71 -6.56
N GLY A 142 10.82 0.68 -5.24
CA GLY A 142 9.59 0.72 -4.46
C GLY A 142 8.73 1.96 -4.73
N ASN A 143 7.43 1.78 -4.61
CA ASN A 143 6.45 2.86 -4.57
C ASN A 143 6.08 3.14 -3.12
N GLY A 144 5.81 4.40 -2.78
CA GLY A 144 5.48 4.77 -1.42
C GLY A 144 4.43 5.88 -1.32
N ASN A 145 3.74 5.88 -0.21
CA ASN A 145 2.84 6.97 0.15
C ASN A 145 2.88 7.24 1.64
N VAL A 146 2.64 8.50 1.99
CA VAL A 146 2.47 8.94 3.37
C VAL A 146 1.25 9.84 3.43
N ASP A 147 0.42 9.67 4.46
CA ASP A 147 -0.70 10.56 4.74
C ASP A 147 -0.76 10.93 6.21
N LEU A 148 -1.21 12.14 6.46
CA LEU A 148 -1.45 12.68 7.79
C LEU A 148 -2.80 13.38 7.81
N ARG A 149 -3.59 13.08 8.84
CA ARG A 149 -4.84 13.78 9.13
C ARG A 149 -4.84 14.22 10.59
N VAL A 150 -5.11 15.49 10.82
CA VAL A 150 -5.26 16.04 12.16
C VAL A 150 -6.65 16.65 12.27
N MET A 151 -7.37 16.29 13.32
CA MET A 151 -8.69 16.83 13.65
C MET A 151 -8.62 17.43 15.04
N VAL A 152 -9.10 18.65 15.15
CA VAL A 152 -9.20 19.37 16.42
C VAL A 152 -10.64 19.82 16.60
N ASN A 153 -11.20 19.52 17.76
CA ASN A 153 -12.49 20.06 18.17
C ASN A 153 -12.32 20.73 19.54
N SER A 154 -12.70 21.99 19.64
CA SER A 154 -12.57 22.74 20.89
C SER A 154 -13.80 23.62 21.10
N PRO A 155 -14.59 23.36 22.14
CA PRO A 155 -15.65 24.27 22.59
C PRO A 155 -15.07 25.58 23.08
N PHE A 156 -15.77 26.68 22.82
CA PHE A 156 -15.35 28.03 23.22
C PHE A 156 -15.99 28.43 24.56
N GLY A 157 -15.37 27.97 25.66
CA GLY A 157 -15.86 28.21 27.00
C GLY A 157 -17.31 27.73 27.22
N LYS A 158 -18.17 28.60 27.75
CA LYS A 158 -19.61 28.36 27.99
C LYS A 158 -20.50 28.97 26.90
N SER A 159 -19.94 29.46 25.82
CA SER A 159 -20.65 30.23 24.77
C SER A 159 -21.61 29.41 23.89
N GLY A 160 -21.55 28.07 23.94
CA GLY A 160 -22.27 27.20 23.02
C GLY A 160 -21.62 27.08 21.64
N PHE A 161 -20.54 27.81 21.37
CA PHE A 161 -19.77 27.67 20.13
C PHE A 161 -18.65 26.65 20.26
N SER A 162 -18.32 26.00 19.16
CA SER A 162 -17.14 25.11 19.04
C SER A 162 -16.39 25.40 17.75
N ILE A 163 -15.07 25.24 17.80
CA ILE A 163 -14.21 25.27 16.62
C ILE A 163 -13.90 23.82 16.24
N PHE A 164 -14.20 23.47 14.99
CA PHE A 164 -13.77 22.23 14.39
C PHE A 164 -12.79 22.52 13.25
N SER A 165 -11.62 21.88 13.29
CA SER A 165 -10.62 21.96 12.24
C SER A 165 -10.21 20.57 11.82
N MET A 166 -10.08 20.35 10.50
CA MET A 166 -9.53 19.15 9.92
C MET A 166 -8.49 19.52 8.86
N THR A 167 -7.26 19.06 9.10
CA THR A 167 -6.14 19.22 8.17
C THR A 167 -5.76 17.84 7.63
N TYR A 168 -5.55 17.75 6.32
CA TYR A 168 -5.14 16.53 5.64
C TYR A 168 -3.99 16.83 4.67
N GLY A 169 -2.96 16.00 4.73
CA GLY A 169 -1.84 16.02 3.79
C GLY A 169 -1.56 14.61 3.28
N ARG A 170 -1.21 14.49 2.02
CA ARG A 170 -0.77 13.24 1.39
C ARG A 170 0.39 13.49 0.46
N TYR A 171 1.37 12.61 0.53
CA TYR A 171 2.47 12.51 -0.42
C TYR A 171 2.49 11.11 -1.04
N ASN A 172 2.63 11.03 -2.37
CA ASN A 172 2.76 9.76 -3.09
C ASN A 172 4.01 9.82 -3.95
N GLN A 173 4.74 8.71 -3.99
CA GLN A 173 5.86 8.50 -4.88
C GLN A 173 5.62 7.22 -5.65
N SER A 174 5.70 7.30 -6.97
CA SER A 174 5.63 6.16 -7.88
C SER A 174 6.71 6.28 -8.95
N THR A 175 7.17 5.14 -9.43
CA THR A 175 8.17 5.05 -10.50
C THR A 175 7.55 4.39 -11.71
N SER A 176 7.81 4.96 -12.89
CA SER A 176 7.51 4.36 -14.18
C SER A 176 8.74 4.48 -15.08
N PHE A 177 8.88 3.58 -16.05
CA PHE A 177 9.96 3.59 -17.00
C PHE A 177 9.41 3.96 -18.39
N ILE A 178 9.97 5.00 -19.00
CA ILE A 178 9.63 5.41 -20.34
C ILE A 178 10.91 5.38 -21.14
N GLY A 179 10.95 4.51 -22.16
CA GLY A 179 12.05 4.41 -23.12
C GLY A 179 11.74 5.23 -24.35
N THR A 180 12.74 5.94 -24.85
CA THR A 180 12.73 6.53 -26.20
C THR A 180 13.71 5.75 -27.06
N ASN A 181 13.26 5.22 -28.20
CA ASN A 181 14.14 4.66 -29.22
C ASN A 181 14.76 5.77 -30.06
#